data_a52a3abdd06b817f96b03dc56c1be9c3
#
_entry.id   a52a3abdd06b817f96b03dc56c1be9c3
#
_cell.length_a   1.000
_cell.length_b   1.000
_cell.length_c   1.000
_cell.angle_alpha   90.00
_cell.angle_beta   90.00
_cell.angle_gamma   90.00
#
_symmetry.space_group_name_H-M   'P 1'
#
loop_
_entity.id
_entity.type
_entity.pdbx_description
1 polymer ?
#
loop_
_entity_poly.entity_id
_entity_poly.type
_entity_poly.pdbx_seq_one_letter_code
_entity_poly.pdbx_strand_id
1 'polypeptide(L)'
;MTCRHGSPLLLVDVHASGEKHYYAYALLEILLDTCGPKLKSLGICYDIGCKLSVSPRLAAALDQREHTVAITHVVSVFHVYGHDYDCQLKFSPRRTPGFGLTDGEALERLWSSLSDLVSLTRHMTQADRLSTLTSRLEHLARKHRLDLLTTFQRQLINISRQRQQQTQGFLKNLPYLVQYTNESVAAAYASTSQNTGLPSRLTTFINTQIARRRALAFQNDEVTRQLARRLQSNQSNRIVDLSVQAKQLYLPLRSWHALDAVLRGRHAQHSHDGTTRLAVSKSTAATEAKAALPALNAAIEKIRAHLPIRLRHRMHAINMDALFIPANLTYVRGLLSCADAEEEPWVVDSFLAAAMDTVDLINRLDEEQKRIIQEVANITIWFTTVQDSLWESFDIFNDAES
;
A
#
# COMPACT_ATOMS: atom_id res chain seq x y z
N MET A 1 12.96 -5.97 -12.41
CA MET A 1 12.87 -5.93 -10.92
C MET A 1 13.71 -4.79 -10.38
N THR A 2 13.22 -4.06 -9.38
CA THR A 2 13.94 -2.97 -8.71
C THR A 2 13.94 -3.18 -7.20
N CYS A 3 14.90 -2.60 -6.49
CA CYS A 3 14.82 -2.48 -5.04
C CYS A 3 13.81 -1.38 -4.65
N ARG A 4 13.53 -1.24 -3.35
CA ARG A 4 12.61 -0.20 -2.82
C ARG A 4 13.03 1.24 -3.16
N HIS A 5 14.31 1.48 -3.45
CA HIS A 5 14.86 2.80 -3.80
C HIS A 5 14.78 3.09 -5.31
N GLY A 6 14.23 2.17 -6.10
CA GLY A 6 14.11 2.31 -7.55
C GLY A 6 15.37 1.91 -8.32
N SER A 7 16.42 1.42 -7.64
CA SER A 7 17.61 0.91 -8.33
C SER A 7 17.27 -0.41 -9.03
N PRO A 8 17.57 -0.57 -10.34
CA PRO A 8 17.38 -1.83 -11.04
C PRO A 8 18.29 -2.91 -10.46
N LEU A 9 17.75 -4.12 -10.31
CA LEU A 9 18.44 -5.30 -9.79
C LEU A 9 18.58 -6.38 -10.85
N LEU A 10 17.48 -6.73 -11.50
CA LEU A 10 17.40 -7.80 -12.48
C LEU A 10 16.52 -7.39 -13.65
N LEU A 11 16.90 -7.82 -14.86
CA LEU A 11 16.15 -7.63 -16.09
C LEU A 11 15.89 -9.00 -16.74
N VAL A 12 14.68 -9.20 -17.25
CA VAL A 12 14.32 -10.33 -18.10
C VAL A 12 13.74 -9.81 -19.40
N ASP A 13 14.17 -10.35 -20.53
CA ASP A 13 13.60 -10.05 -21.82
C ASP A 13 12.42 -11.00 -22.10
N VAL A 14 11.27 -10.45 -22.48
CA VAL A 14 10.04 -11.20 -22.70
C VAL A 14 9.91 -11.56 -24.17
N HIS A 15 10.05 -12.85 -24.49
CA HIS A 15 10.04 -13.33 -25.88
C HIS A 15 8.64 -13.75 -26.37
N ALA A 16 7.74 -14.08 -25.45
CA ALA A 16 6.39 -14.50 -25.80
C ALA A 16 5.39 -13.35 -25.65
N SER A 17 4.28 -13.39 -26.34
CA SER A 17 3.22 -12.41 -26.17
C SER A 17 2.61 -12.50 -24.77
N GLY A 18 2.44 -11.35 -24.12
CA GLY A 18 1.85 -11.17 -22.81
C GLY A 18 2.83 -11.40 -21.64
N GLU A 19 2.62 -10.66 -20.58
CA GLU A 19 3.33 -10.82 -19.32
C GLU A 19 2.79 -12.08 -18.59
N LYS A 20 3.66 -13.08 -18.45
CA LYS A 20 3.31 -14.33 -17.77
C LYS A 20 3.99 -14.38 -16.40
N HIS A 21 3.31 -14.91 -15.40
CA HIS A 21 3.80 -15.01 -14.03
C HIS A 21 5.15 -15.72 -13.91
N TYR A 22 5.50 -16.62 -14.83
CA TYR A 22 6.77 -17.34 -14.77
C TYR A 22 8.00 -16.44 -14.88
N TYR A 23 7.90 -15.26 -15.53
CA TYR A 23 9.00 -14.29 -15.53
C TYR A 23 9.25 -13.72 -14.14
N ALA A 24 8.17 -13.41 -13.40
CA ALA A 24 8.29 -12.97 -12.01
C ALA A 24 8.89 -14.05 -11.11
N TYR A 25 8.51 -15.32 -11.31
CA TYR A 25 9.11 -16.46 -10.58
C TYR A 25 10.59 -16.60 -10.88
N ALA A 26 11.00 -16.58 -12.15
CA ALA A 26 12.41 -16.70 -12.53
C ALA A 26 13.26 -15.59 -11.89
N LEU A 27 12.77 -14.34 -11.88
CA LEU A 27 13.47 -13.23 -11.23
C LEU A 27 13.58 -13.42 -9.71
N LEU A 28 12.53 -13.95 -9.07
CA LEU A 28 12.55 -14.25 -7.64
C LEU A 28 13.51 -15.39 -7.31
N GLU A 29 13.51 -16.46 -8.07
CA GLU A 29 14.44 -17.59 -7.91
C GLU A 29 15.89 -17.10 -7.98
N ILE A 30 16.26 -16.32 -9.01
CA ILE A 30 17.60 -15.73 -9.15
C ILE A 30 17.95 -14.84 -7.95
N LEU A 31 17.02 -14.00 -7.50
CA LEU A 31 17.24 -13.14 -6.33
C LEU A 31 17.50 -13.95 -5.06
N LEU A 32 16.68 -14.97 -4.82
CA LEU A 32 16.81 -15.83 -3.64
C LEU A 32 18.10 -16.63 -3.65
N ASP A 33 18.53 -17.12 -4.83
CA ASP A 33 19.80 -17.84 -5.00
C ASP A 33 21.00 -16.91 -4.78
N THR A 34 20.94 -15.70 -5.35
CA THR A 34 22.02 -14.70 -5.22
C THR A 34 22.20 -14.23 -3.78
N CYS A 35 21.11 -14.03 -3.05
CA CYS A 35 21.18 -13.57 -1.66
C CYS A 35 21.50 -14.70 -0.68
N GLY A 36 21.12 -15.94 -1.00
CA GLY A 36 21.38 -17.12 -0.20
C GLY A 36 20.89 -17.02 1.25
N PRO A 37 21.56 -17.68 2.22
CA PRO A 37 21.14 -17.75 3.63
C PRO A 37 21.15 -16.39 4.36
N LYS A 38 21.76 -15.36 3.78
CA LYS A 38 21.78 -14.00 4.35
C LYS A 38 20.40 -13.34 4.33
N LEU A 39 19.54 -13.73 3.36
CA LEU A 39 18.19 -13.19 3.23
C LEU A 39 17.24 -13.88 4.20
N LYS A 40 16.84 -13.16 5.26
CA LYS A 40 15.90 -13.68 6.27
C LYS A 40 14.45 -13.29 5.98
N SER A 41 14.24 -12.13 5.35
CA SER A 41 12.90 -11.64 5.00
C SER A 41 12.94 -10.88 3.69
N LEU A 42 11.85 -10.99 2.93
CA LEU A 42 11.69 -10.33 1.61
C LEU A 42 10.29 -9.74 1.50
N GLY A 43 10.20 -8.44 1.26
CA GLY A 43 8.96 -7.76 0.88
C GLY A 43 8.85 -7.71 -0.64
N ILE A 44 7.77 -8.27 -1.20
CA ILE A 44 7.51 -8.27 -2.64
C ILE A 44 6.34 -7.34 -2.92
N CYS A 45 6.57 -6.33 -3.74
CA CYS A 45 5.52 -5.47 -4.28
C CYS A 45 5.32 -5.81 -5.76
N TYR A 46 4.12 -6.31 -6.10
CA TYR A 46 3.77 -6.71 -7.45
C TYR A 46 2.27 -6.45 -7.70
N ASP A 47 1.89 -6.05 -8.92
CA ASP A 47 0.52 -5.61 -9.24
C ASP A 47 -0.55 -6.65 -8.89
N ILE A 48 -0.19 -7.93 -9.00
CA ILE A 48 -1.02 -9.06 -8.58
C ILE A 48 -0.40 -9.84 -7.42
N GLY A 49 0.29 -9.13 -6.50
CA GLY A 49 0.92 -9.71 -5.32
C GLY A 49 -0.02 -10.57 -4.48
N CYS A 50 -1.30 -10.23 -4.46
CA CYS A 50 -2.35 -11.04 -3.81
C CYS A 50 -2.51 -12.43 -4.43
N LYS A 51 -2.36 -12.58 -5.74
CA LYS A 51 -2.39 -13.88 -6.43
C LYS A 51 -1.06 -14.62 -6.28
N LEU A 52 0.04 -13.88 -6.28
CA LEU A 52 1.37 -14.44 -6.07
C LEU A 52 1.50 -15.07 -4.68
N SER A 53 0.90 -14.47 -3.64
CA SER A 53 0.96 -14.93 -2.24
C SER A 53 0.34 -16.32 -2.02
N VAL A 54 -0.58 -16.74 -2.88
CA VAL A 54 -1.27 -18.04 -2.80
C VAL A 54 -0.82 -19.00 -3.91
N SER A 55 0.29 -18.70 -4.58
CA SER A 55 0.79 -19.51 -5.69
C SER A 55 1.42 -20.82 -5.19
N PRO A 56 0.90 -22.00 -5.58
CA PRO A 56 1.52 -23.27 -5.21
C PRO A 56 2.94 -23.44 -5.75
N ARG A 57 3.24 -22.85 -6.91
CA ARG A 57 4.57 -22.90 -7.51
C ARG A 57 5.60 -22.15 -6.67
N LEU A 58 5.24 -20.95 -6.17
CA LEU A 58 6.13 -20.18 -5.29
C LEU A 58 6.33 -20.91 -3.95
N ALA A 59 5.26 -21.45 -3.37
CA ALA A 59 5.36 -22.24 -2.15
C ALA A 59 6.31 -23.43 -2.33
N ALA A 60 6.16 -24.23 -3.39
CA ALA A 60 7.02 -25.36 -3.68
C ALA A 60 8.49 -24.95 -3.91
N ALA A 61 8.74 -23.82 -4.58
CA ALA A 61 10.10 -23.31 -4.79
C ALA A 61 10.77 -22.85 -3.48
N LEU A 62 9.99 -22.39 -2.51
CA LEU A 62 10.46 -21.99 -1.18
C LEU A 62 10.72 -23.22 -0.29
N ASP A 63 9.85 -24.21 -0.34
CA ASP A 63 9.96 -25.45 0.45
C ASP A 63 11.18 -26.31 0.08
N GLN A 64 11.67 -26.16 -1.16
CA GLN A 64 12.88 -26.84 -1.65
C GLN A 64 14.18 -26.22 -1.17
N ARG A 65 14.13 -25.07 -0.46
CA ARG A 65 15.34 -24.36 -0.01
C ARG A 65 15.77 -24.84 1.39
N GLU A 66 17.07 -24.92 1.58
CA GLU A 66 17.67 -25.32 2.87
C GLU A 66 17.43 -24.29 3.99
N HIS A 67 17.06 -23.05 3.64
CA HIS A 67 16.83 -21.99 4.60
C HIS A 67 15.47 -21.30 4.37
N THR A 68 14.83 -20.95 5.45
CA THR A 68 13.51 -20.29 5.41
C THR A 68 13.66 -18.79 5.20
N VAL A 69 12.96 -18.25 4.22
CA VAL A 69 12.81 -16.80 3.97
C VAL A 69 11.37 -16.38 4.25
N ALA A 70 11.19 -15.44 5.17
CA ALA A 70 9.86 -14.88 5.43
C ALA A 70 9.48 -13.93 4.29
N ILE A 71 8.48 -14.29 3.48
CA ILE A 71 8.01 -13.47 2.35
C ILE A 71 6.70 -12.77 2.70
N THR A 72 6.68 -11.46 2.50
CA THR A 72 5.46 -10.65 2.63
C THR A 72 5.13 -10.05 1.27
N HIS A 73 3.91 -10.30 0.80
CA HIS A 73 3.43 -9.79 -0.49
C HIS A 73 2.54 -8.57 -0.30
N VAL A 74 2.72 -7.58 -1.16
CA VAL A 74 1.81 -6.42 -1.29
C VAL A 74 1.55 -6.11 -2.76
N VAL A 75 0.51 -5.33 -3.01
CA VAL A 75 0.18 -4.73 -4.30
C VAL A 75 0.58 -3.26 -4.24
N SER A 76 1.14 -2.70 -5.30
CA SER A 76 1.55 -1.29 -5.33
C SER A 76 0.39 -0.35 -4.99
N VAL A 77 0.70 0.81 -4.44
CA VAL A 77 -0.31 1.75 -3.92
C VAL A 77 -1.31 2.14 -4.99
N PHE A 78 -0.86 2.36 -6.22
CA PHE A 78 -1.74 2.76 -7.32
C PHE A 78 -2.64 1.60 -7.78
N HIS A 79 -2.08 0.40 -7.94
CA HIS A 79 -2.81 -0.76 -8.43
C HIS A 79 -3.78 -1.34 -7.38
N VAL A 80 -3.45 -1.25 -6.09
CA VAL A 80 -4.31 -1.79 -5.03
C VAL A 80 -5.72 -1.18 -5.00
N TYR A 81 -5.88 0.03 -5.54
CA TYR A 81 -7.21 0.67 -5.66
C TYR A 81 -8.16 -0.06 -6.62
N GLY A 82 -7.64 -0.79 -7.60
CA GLY A 82 -8.42 -1.63 -8.51
C GLY A 82 -8.81 -3.00 -7.94
N HIS A 83 -8.32 -3.34 -6.74
CA HIS A 83 -8.62 -4.62 -6.09
C HIS A 83 -9.82 -4.52 -5.13
N ASP A 84 -10.41 -5.66 -4.78
CA ASP A 84 -11.46 -5.76 -3.77
C ASP A 84 -11.03 -5.15 -2.44
N TYR A 85 -12.01 -4.69 -1.66
CA TYR A 85 -11.76 -4.02 -0.38
C TYR A 85 -10.92 -4.87 0.58
N ASP A 86 -11.22 -6.16 0.71
CA ASP A 86 -10.45 -7.07 1.57
C ASP A 86 -9.01 -7.22 1.09
N CYS A 87 -8.81 -7.31 -0.24
CA CYS A 87 -7.48 -7.29 -0.84
C CYS A 87 -6.74 -5.98 -0.52
N GLN A 88 -7.42 -4.84 -0.57
CA GLN A 88 -6.85 -3.54 -0.20
C GLN A 88 -6.44 -3.48 1.28
N LEU A 89 -7.20 -4.11 2.19
CA LEU A 89 -6.85 -4.20 3.60
C LEU A 89 -5.63 -5.10 3.84
N LYS A 90 -5.55 -6.22 3.12
CA LYS A 90 -4.50 -7.24 3.27
C LYS A 90 -3.19 -6.86 2.63
N PHE A 91 -3.25 -6.36 1.38
CA PHE A 91 -2.10 -6.24 0.49
C PHE A 91 -1.69 -4.80 0.20
N SER A 92 -2.31 -3.80 0.84
CA SER A 92 -1.83 -2.42 0.71
C SER A 92 -0.52 -2.22 1.48
N PRO A 93 0.55 -1.71 0.86
CA PRO A 93 1.81 -1.45 1.56
C PRO A 93 1.65 -0.40 2.65
N ARG A 94 0.66 0.50 2.54
CA ARG A 94 0.33 1.50 3.57
C ARG A 94 -0.29 0.90 4.83
N ARG A 95 -0.77 -0.35 4.75
CA ARG A 95 -1.40 -1.08 5.85
C ARG A 95 -0.58 -2.28 6.32
N THR A 96 0.37 -2.73 5.51
CA THR A 96 1.19 -3.91 5.79
C THR A 96 2.44 -3.51 6.58
N PRO A 97 2.64 -4.05 7.80
CA PRO A 97 3.87 -3.84 8.55
C PRO A 97 5.10 -4.25 7.75
N GLY A 98 6.20 -3.51 7.94
CA GLY A 98 7.44 -3.79 7.27
C GLY A 98 7.61 -3.10 5.90
N PHE A 99 6.62 -2.36 5.39
CA PHE A 99 6.74 -1.61 4.12
C PHE A 99 6.97 -0.11 4.31
N GLY A 100 6.75 0.43 5.50
CA GLY A 100 6.92 1.86 5.77
C GLY A 100 6.15 2.73 4.78
N LEU A 101 6.84 3.65 4.10
CA LEU A 101 6.27 4.50 3.06
C LEU A 101 6.49 3.97 1.63
N THR A 102 6.98 2.75 1.45
CA THR A 102 7.15 2.16 0.12
C THR A 102 5.83 2.17 -0.64
N ASP A 103 5.82 2.73 -1.85
CA ASP A 103 4.63 2.83 -2.70
C ASP A 103 4.50 1.69 -3.72
N GLY A 104 5.62 1.02 -4.04
CA GLY A 104 5.67 -0.03 -5.05
C GLY A 104 5.74 0.45 -6.50
N GLU A 105 5.80 1.77 -6.72
CA GLU A 105 5.79 2.38 -8.06
C GLU A 105 7.19 2.60 -8.64
N ALA A 106 8.22 2.00 -8.02
CA ALA A 106 9.60 2.20 -8.46
C ALA A 106 9.85 1.68 -9.87
N LEU A 107 9.17 0.60 -10.26
CA LEU A 107 9.29 0.01 -11.59
C LEU A 107 8.65 0.91 -12.65
N GLU A 108 7.48 1.49 -12.38
CA GLU A 108 6.82 2.45 -13.27
C GLU A 108 7.69 3.70 -13.50
N ARG A 109 8.32 4.22 -12.44
CA ARG A 109 9.28 5.32 -12.55
C ARG A 109 10.51 4.95 -13.38
N LEU A 110 10.99 3.70 -13.25
CA LEU A 110 12.09 3.19 -14.06
C LEU A 110 11.70 3.11 -15.53
N TRP A 111 10.53 2.52 -15.86
CA TRP A 111 10.04 2.46 -17.24
C TRP A 111 9.84 3.85 -17.85
N SER A 112 9.34 4.80 -17.08
CA SER A 112 9.25 6.19 -17.53
C SER A 112 10.62 6.78 -17.91
N SER A 113 11.68 6.43 -17.18
CA SER A 113 13.05 6.90 -17.47
C SER A 113 13.74 6.16 -18.64
N LEU A 114 13.11 5.10 -19.14
CA LEU A 114 13.56 4.33 -20.32
C LEU A 114 12.71 4.61 -21.57
N SER A 115 11.71 5.47 -21.47
CA SER A 115 10.74 5.72 -22.55
C SER A 115 11.38 6.27 -23.83
N ASP A 116 12.47 7.01 -23.73
CA ASP A 116 13.28 7.54 -24.84
C ASP A 116 13.95 6.42 -25.66
N LEU A 117 14.20 5.26 -25.08
CA LEU A 117 14.80 4.11 -25.75
C LEU A 117 13.79 3.25 -26.53
N VAL A 118 12.49 3.42 -26.34
CA VAL A 118 11.47 2.54 -26.93
C VAL A 118 11.52 2.54 -28.46
N SER A 119 11.64 3.71 -29.10
CA SER A 119 11.74 3.82 -30.55
C SER A 119 13.03 3.21 -31.10
N LEU A 120 14.14 3.43 -30.39
CA LEU A 120 15.45 2.93 -30.76
C LEU A 120 15.54 1.40 -30.66
N THR A 121 15.12 0.84 -29.52
CA THR A 121 15.28 -0.59 -29.22
C THR A 121 14.28 -1.49 -29.96
N ARG A 122 13.20 -0.91 -30.52
CA ARG A 122 12.17 -1.68 -31.26
C ARG A 122 12.74 -2.41 -32.47
N HIS A 123 13.74 -1.84 -33.14
CA HIS A 123 14.31 -2.37 -34.38
C HIS A 123 15.68 -3.04 -34.19
N MET A 124 16.15 -3.12 -32.94
CA MET A 124 17.42 -3.77 -32.61
C MET A 124 17.29 -5.29 -32.58
N THR A 125 18.41 -5.97 -32.83
CA THR A 125 18.51 -7.41 -32.52
C THR A 125 18.32 -7.61 -31.00
N GLN A 126 17.95 -8.81 -30.60
CA GLN A 126 17.80 -9.13 -29.18
C GLN A 126 19.08 -8.82 -28.38
N ALA A 127 20.24 -9.18 -28.89
CA ALA A 127 21.53 -8.95 -28.23
C ALA A 127 21.82 -7.45 -28.06
N ASP A 128 21.64 -6.66 -29.13
CA ASP A 128 21.86 -5.20 -29.09
C ASP A 128 20.87 -4.50 -28.17
N ARG A 129 19.60 -4.91 -28.22
CA ARG A 129 18.56 -4.40 -27.31
C ARG A 129 18.90 -4.66 -25.85
N LEU A 130 19.28 -5.90 -25.51
CA LEU A 130 19.67 -6.28 -24.16
C LEU A 130 20.88 -5.50 -23.68
N SER A 131 21.92 -5.37 -24.52
CA SER A 131 23.12 -4.60 -24.23
C SER A 131 22.81 -3.12 -23.96
N THR A 132 22.00 -2.51 -24.83
CA THR A 132 21.58 -1.11 -24.70
C THR A 132 20.78 -0.87 -23.41
N LEU A 133 19.81 -1.72 -23.11
CA LEU A 133 19.01 -1.64 -21.89
C LEU A 133 19.87 -1.85 -20.64
N THR A 134 20.76 -2.85 -20.65
CA THR A 134 21.67 -3.13 -19.53
C THR A 134 22.57 -1.93 -19.24
N SER A 135 23.20 -1.36 -20.24
CA SER A 135 24.04 -0.17 -20.09
C SER A 135 23.29 1.02 -19.50
N ARG A 136 22.07 1.26 -19.98
CA ARG A 136 21.22 2.33 -19.43
C ARG A 136 20.79 2.07 -17.98
N LEU A 137 20.43 0.83 -17.66
CA LEU A 137 20.06 0.42 -16.30
C LEU A 137 21.24 0.53 -15.33
N GLU A 138 22.44 0.16 -15.73
CA GLU A 138 23.66 0.33 -14.94
C GLU A 138 23.95 1.81 -14.65
N HIS A 139 23.79 2.68 -15.65
CA HIS A 139 23.91 4.11 -15.47
C HIS A 139 22.89 4.64 -14.44
N LEU A 140 21.62 4.24 -14.57
CA LEU A 140 20.56 4.64 -13.62
C LEU A 140 20.83 4.09 -12.21
N ALA A 141 21.29 2.84 -12.09
CA ALA A 141 21.66 2.25 -10.80
C ALA A 141 22.80 3.02 -10.12
N ARG A 142 23.81 3.45 -10.89
CA ARG A 142 24.92 4.28 -10.38
C ARG A 142 24.41 5.63 -9.91
N LYS A 143 23.58 6.30 -10.72
CA LYS A 143 22.97 7.58 -10.36
C LYS A 143 22.14 7.46 -9.07
N HIS A 144 21.27 6.45 -8.96
CA HIS A 144 20.46 6.23 -7.76
C HIS A 144 21.32 6.01 -6.50
N ARG A 145 22.44 5.29 -6.62
CA ARG A 145 23.36 5.10 -5.48
C ARG A 145 24.00 6.42 -5.03
N LEU A 146 24.41 7.27 -5.96
CA LEU A 146 24.98 8.60 -5.64
C LEU A 146 23.94 9.52 -4.99
N ASP A 147 22.69 9.46 -5.43
CA ASP A 147 21.61 10.30 -4.92
C ASP A 147 20.96 9.76 -3.62
N LEU A 148 21.38 8.60 -3.13
CA LEU A 148 20.68 7.87 -2.08
C LEU A 148 20.63 8.65 -0.76
N LEU A 149 21.76 9.20 -0.31
CA LEU A 149 21.81 9.97 0.94
C LEU A 149 20.98 11.26 0.87
N THR A 150 21.03 11.97 -0.25
CA THR A 150 20.17 13.14 -0.48
C THR A 150 18.68 12.77 -0.49
N THR A 151 18.36 11.59 -1.02
CA THR A 151 17.00 11.06 -1.02
C THR A 151 16.55 10.74 0.40
N PHE A 152 17.39 10.11 1.22
CA PHE A 152 17.09 9.83 2.63
C PHE A 152 16.87 11.11 3.44
N GLN A 153 17.70 12.12 3.25
CA GLN A 153 17.53 13.42 3.92
C GLN A 153 16.16 14.04 3.60
N ARG A 154 15.80 14.07 2.32
CA ARG A 154 14.47 14.58 1.88
C ARG A 154 13.32 13.76 2.46
N GLN A 155 13.47 12.44 2.51
CA GLN A 155 12.46 11.55 3.09
C GLN A 155 12.29 11.78 4.58
N LEU A 156 13.37 11.93 5.36
CA LEU A 156 13.31 12.23 6.80
C LEU A 156 12.60 13.55 7.10
N ILE A 157 12.89 14.60 6.32
CA ILE A 157 12.18 15.89 6.44
C ILE A 157 10.68 15.71 6.16
N ASN A 158 10.35 14.96 5.11
CA ASN A 158 8.95 14.70 4.74
C ASN A 158 8.23 13.86 5.80
N ILE A 159 8.87 12.84 6.36
CA ILE A 159 8.34 12.01 7.47
C ILE A 159 8.00 12.90 8.66
N SER A 160 8.93 13.77 9.09
CA SER A 160 8.72 14.66 10.23
C SER A 160 7.53 15.60 10.01
N ARG A 161 7.41 16.17 8.80
CA ARG A 161 6.28 17.04 8.42
C ARG A 161 4.96 16.28 8.42
N GLN A 162 4.90 15.13 7.78
CA GLN A 162 3.68 14.31 7.72
C GLN A 162 3.27 13.84 9.11
N ARG A 163 4.21 13.38 9.95
CA ARG A 163 3.93 12.98 11.32
C ARG A 163 3.28 14.13 12.11
N GLN A 164 3.85 15.31 12.05
CA GLN A 164 3.29 16.50 12.74
C GLN A 164 1.86 16.79 12.27
N GLN A 165 1.60 16.77 10.97
CA GLN A 165 0.27 17.01 10.40
C GLN A 165 -0.75 15.95 10.86
N GLN A 166 -0.37 14.66 10.82
CA GLN A 166 -1.24 13.57 11.24
C GLN A 166 -1.53 13.62 12.74
N THR A 167 -0.53 13.87 13.56
CA THR A 167 -0.68 14.03 15.01
C THR A 167 -1.62 15.19 15.35
N GLN A 168 -1.45 16.34 14.71
CA GLN A 168 -2.36 17.49 14.92
C GLN A 168 -3.79 17.18 14.48
N GLY A 169 -3.97 16.49 13.35
CA GLY A 169 -5.28 16.05 12.88
C GLY A 169 -5.96 15.08 13.84
N PHE A 170 -5.20 14.14 14.40
CA PHE A 170 -5.68 13.19 15.39
C PHE A 170 -6.13 13.90 16.68
N LEU A 171 -5.30 14.80 17.21
CA LEU A 171 -5.56 15.51 18.46
C LEU A 171 -6.80 16.40 18.38
N LYS A 172 -7.14 16.95 17.21
CA LYS A 172 -8.40 17.69 17.01
C LYS A 172 -9.64 16.82 17.25
N ASN A 173 -9.55 15.53 16.96
CA ASN A 173 -10.64 14.58 17.13
C ASN A 173 -10.62 13.87 18.50
N LEU A 174 -9.61 14.16 19.34
CA LEU A 174 -9.43 13.51 20.63
C LEU A 174 -10.68 13.54 21.54
N PRO A 175 -11.44 14.65 21.64
CA PRO A 175 -12.64 14.68 22.47
C PRO A 175 -13.70 13.62 22.10
N TYR A 176 -13.76 13.23 20.82
CA TYR A 176 -14.69 12.20 20.34
C TYR A 176 -14.15 10.77 20.53
N LEU A 177 -12.83 10.62 20.70
CA LEU A 177 -12.16 9.33 20.75
C LEU A 177 -11.97 8.82 22.20
N VAL A 178 -11.89 9.69 23.20
CA VAL A 178 -11.63 9.32 24.60
C VAL A 178 -12.72 8.43 25.22
N GLN A 179 -13.94 8.44 24.66
CA GLN A 179 -15.01 7.54 25.09
C GLN A 179 -14.63 6.05 25.01
N TYR A 180 -13.68 5.68 24.15
CA TYR A 180 -13.25 4.30 23.98
C TYR A 180 -12.24 3.83 25.05
N THR A 181 -11.69 4.75 25.84
CA THR A 181 -10.69 4.43 26.88
C THR A 181 -11.14 4.83 28.27
N ASN A 182 -12.33 5.42 28.41
CA ASN A 182 -12.86 5.97 29.68
C ASN A 182 -11.87 6.98 30.34
N GLU A 183 -11.06 7.65 29.56
CA GLU A 183 -10.13 8.68 30.02
C GLU A 183 -10.78 10.07 29.87
N SER A 184 -10.40 11.01 30.74
CA SER A 184 -10.68 12.42 30.49
C SER A 184 -9.82 12.95 29.35
N VAL A 185 -10.32 13.96 28.64
CA VAL A 185 -9.55 14.62 27.55
C VAL A 185 -8.19 15.13 28.09
N ALA A 186 -8.18 15.68 29.30
CA ALA A 186 -6.95 16.19 29.96
C ALA A 186 -5.95 15.05 30.25
N ALA A 187 -6.43 13.90 30.78
CA ALA A 187 -5.59 12.74 31.03
C ALA A 187 -5.04 12.14 29.74
N ALA A 188 -5.84 12.08 28.67
CA ALA A 188 -5.40 11.64 27.35
C ALA A 188 -4.30 12.53 26.78
N TYR A 189 -4.41 13.87 26.88
CA TYR A 189 -3.33 14.77 26.49
C TYR A 189 -2.09 14.60 27.35
N ALA A 190 -2.23 14.40 28.66
CA ALA A 190 -1.09 14.21 29.56
C ALA A 190 -0.33 12.89 29.29
N SER A 191 -1.01 11.87 28.76
CA SER A 191 -0.42 10.57 28.41
C SER A 191 0.19 10.53 26.99
N THR A 192 0.35 11.66 26.32
CA THR A 192 0.90 11.74 24.97
C THR A 192 2.32 11.19 24.93
N SER A 193 2.58 10.22 24.06
CA SER A 193 3.90 9.60 23.91
C SER A 193 4.90 10.54 23.26
N GLN A 194 6.14 10.57 23.74
CA GLN A 194 7.18 11.42 23.15
C GLN A 194 7.52 11.06 21.71
N ASN A 195 7.36 9.79 21.29
CA ASN A 195 7.71 9.32 19.95
C ASN A 195 6.66 9.62 18.90
N THR A 196 5.39 9.46 19.23
CA THR A 196 4.29 9.61 18.28
C THR A 196 3.47 10.87 18.51
N GLY A 197 3.55 11.47 19.70
CA GLY A 197 2.71 12.59 20.11
C GLY A 197 1.24 12.20 20.30
N LEU A 198 0.93 10.91 20.46
CA LEU A 198 -0.42 10.38 20.62
C LEU A 198 -0.64 9.83 22.04
N PRO A 199 -1.88 9.93 22.59
CA PRO A 199 -2.24 9.36 23.87
C PRO A 199 -2.03 7.83 23.90
N SER A 200 -1.24 7.32 24.86
CA SER A 200 -0.76 5.94 24.88
C SER A 200 -1.88 4.89 24.96
N ARG A 201 -2.85 5.05 25.87
CA ARG A 201 -3.99 4.11 26.04
C ARG A 201 -4.88 4.10 24.80
N LEU A 202 -5.21 5.26 24.26
CA LEU A 202 -6.02 5.38 23.06
C LEU A 202 -5.31 4.78 21.85
N THR A 203 -4.01 5.00 21.71
CA THR A 203 -3.20 4.40 20.64
C THR A 203 -3.16 2.88 20.76
N THR A 204 -3.01 2.32 21.96
CA THR A 204 -3.07 0.88 22.20
C THR A 204 -4.44 0.31 21.81
N PHE A 205 -5.53 0.94 22.23
CA PHE A 205 -6.88 0.56 21.83
C PHE A 205 -7.03 0.57 20.30
N ILE A 206 -6.64 1.67 19.63
CA ILE A 206 -6.76 1.80 18.17
C ILE A 206 -5.91 0.76 17.44
N ASN A 207 -4.68 0.49 17.89
CA ASN A 207 -3.84 -0.56 17.30
C ASN A 207 -4.48 -1.96 17.42
N THR A 208 -5.15 -2.24 18.54
CA THR A 208 -5.94 -3.48 18.71
C THR A 208 -7.07 -3.55 17.68
N GLN A 209 -7.80 -2.44 17.47
CA GLN A 209 -8.86 -2.39 16.46
C GLN A 209 -8.31 -2.54 15.03
N ILE A 210 -7.16 -1.95 14.72
CA ILE A 210 -6.48 -2.14 13.42
C ILE A 210 -6.13 -3.61 13.19
N ALA A 211 -5.55 -4.27 14.21
CA ALA A 211 -5.21 -5.69 14.14
C ALA A 211 -6.46 -6.57 13.93
N ARG A 212 -7.56 -6.27 14.67
CA ARG A 212 -8.83 -6.96 14.53
C ARG A 212 -9.44 -6.76 13.14
N ARG A 213 -9.46 -5.53 12.62
CA ARG A 213 -9.93 -5.22 11.25
C ARG A 213 -9.17 -6.01 10.19
N ARG A 214 -7.86 -6.17 10.35
CA ARG A 214 -7.03 -7.00 9.46
C ARG A 214 -7.37 -8.48 9.58
N ALA A 215 -7.49 -9.00 10.80
CA ALA A 215 -7.82 -10.40 11.03
C ALA A 215 -9.17 -10.76 10.41
N LEU A 216 -10.20 -9.94 10.57
CA LEU A 216 -11.50 -10.12 9.92
C LEU A 216 -11.40 -10.12 8.40
N ALA A 217 -10.61 -9.24 7.80
CA ALA A 217 -10.39 -9.25 6.36
C ALA A 217 -9.76 -10.57 5.85
N PHE A 218 -8.88 -11.19 6.65
CA PHE A 218 -8.32 -12.52 6.31
C PHE A 218 -9.34 -13.66 6.48
N GLN A 219 -10.23 -13.57 7.45
CA GLN A 219 -11.28 -14.57 7.69
C GLN A 219 -12.38 -14.53 6.62
N ASN A 220 -12.76 -13.34 6.18
CA ASN A 220 -13.85 -13.13 5.22
C ASN A 220 -13.60 -13.78 3.84
N ASP A 221 -12.36 -14.01 3.43
CA ASP A 221 -12.06 -14.72 2.18
C ASP A 221 -12.56 -16.16 2.20
N GLU A 222 -12.47 -16.83 3.34
CA GLU A 222 -12.93 -18.22 3.47
C GLU A 222 -14.44 -18.25 3.76
N VAL A 223 -14.91 -17.38 4.67
CA VAL A 223 -16.33 -17.26 5.04
C VAL A 223 -17.16 -16.78 3.85
N THR A 224 -16.71 -15.80 3.08
CA THR A 224 -17.42 -15.35 1.87
C THR A 224 -17.51 -16.44 0.83
N ARG A 225 -16.45 -17.25 0.65
CA ARG A 225 -16.48 -18.42 -0.22
C ARG A 225 -17.42 -19.53 0.31
N GLN A 226 -17.49 -19.74 1.62
CA GLN A 226 -18.40 -20.70 2.25
C GLN A 226 -19.85 -20.20 2.30
N LEU A 227 -20.07 -18.90 2.59
CA LEU A 227 -21.38 -18.27 2.57
C LEU A 227 -21.99 -18.28 1.15
N ALA A 228 -21.23 -17.93 0.14
CA ALA A 228 -21.68 -18.02 -1.25
C ALA A 228 -22.15 -19.45 -1.64
N ARG A 229 -21.61 -20.47 -0.96
CA ARG A 229 -22.03 -21.89 -1.14
C ARG A 229 -23.24 -22.30 -0.28
N ARG A 230 -23.53 -21.60 0.81
CA ARG A 230 -24.57 -21.99 1.82
C ARG A 230 -25.86 -21.18 1.78
N LEU A 231 -25.87 -20.00 1.14
CA LEU A 231 -27.00 -19.09 1.26
C LEU A 231 -28.07 -19.29 0.20
N GLN A 232 -29.10 -20.07 0.57
CA GLN A 232 -30.40 -20.16 -0.13
C GLN A 232 -31.54 -19.43 0.61
N SER A 233 -31.30 -18.51 1.54
CA SER A 233 -32.37 -17.85 2.29
C SER A 233 -32.58 -16.37 1.92
N ASN A 234 -33.86 -15.92 1.86
CA ASN A 234 -34.29 -14.62 1.34
C ASN A 234 -33.75 -13.38 2.11
N GLN A 235 -33.37 -13.47 3.38
CA GLN A 235 -32.82 -12.34 4.12
C GLN A 235 -31.33 -12.14 3.88
N SER A 236 -30.58 -13.24 3.80
CA SER A 236 -29.16 -13.24 3.46
C SER A 236 -28.90 -12.70 2.07
N ASN A 237 -29.79 -12.95 1.11
CA ASN A 237 -29.68 -12.43 -0.26
C ASN A 237 -29.73 -10.88 -0.32
N ARG A 238 -30.47 -10.23 0.59
CA ARG A 238 -30.58 -8.75 0.62
C ARG A 238 -29.33 -8.08 1.19
N ILE A 239 -28.71 -8.67 2.21
CA ILE A 239 -27.45 -8.19 2.79
C ILE A 239 -26.31 -8.43 1.80
N VAL A 240 -26.28 -9.57 1.14
CA VAL A 240 -25.31 -9.88 0.06
C VAL A 240 -25.49 -8.88 -1.10
N ASP A 241 -26.74 -8.60 -1.53
CA ASP A 241 -27.02 -7.61 -2.57
C ASP A 241 -26.50 -6.22 -2.16
N LEU A 242 -26.79 -5.76 -0.93
CA LEU A 242 -26.25 -4.50 -0.43
C LEU A 242 -24.71 -4.46 -0.46
N SER A 243 -24.07 -5.50 0.01
CA SER A 243 -22.60 -5.59 0.02
C SER A 243 -22.02 -5.57 -1.40
N VAL A 244 -22.64 -6.27 -2.35
CA VAL A 244 -22.23 -6.27 -3.78
C VAL A 244 -22.41 -4.87 -4.37
N GLN A 245 -23.56 -4.21 -4.17
CA GLN A 245 -23.80 -2.88 -4.69
C GLN A 245 -22.91 -1.82 -4.02
N ALA A 246 -22.66 -1.95 -2.72
CA ALA A 246 -21.71 -1.10 -2.02
C ALA A 246 -20.27 -1.27 -2.56
N LYS A 247 -19.84 -2.49 -2.90
CA LYS A 247 -18.54 -2.75 -3.56
C LYS A 247 -18.45 -2.06 -4.92
N GLN A 248 -19.48 -2.18 -5.74
CA GLN A 248 -19.52 -1.58 -7.07
C GLN A 248 -19.41 -0.05 -7.04
N LEU A 249 -19.98 0.60 -6.02
CA LEU A 249 -19.84 2.04 -5.83
C LEU A 249 -18.53 2.41 -5.14
N TYR A 250 -18.10 1.65 -4.14
CA TYR A 250 -16.94 2.00 -3.30
C TYR A 250 -15.64 2.12 -4.09
N LEU A 251 -15.38 1.18 -4.99
CA LEU A 251 -14.13 1.15 -5.75
C LEU A 251 -13.96 2.40 -6.63
N PRO A 252 -14.92 2.76 -7.52
CA PRO A 252 -14.79 3.96 -8.34
C PRO A 252 -14.83 5.25 -7.50
N LEU A 253 -15.63 5.32 -6.44
CA LEU A 253 -15.68 6.48 -5.56
C LEU A 253 -14.34 6.72 -4.85
N ARG A 254 -13.73 5.67 -4.35
CA ARG A 254 -12.40 5.73 -3.73
C ARG A 254 -11.31 6.10 -4.72
N SER A 255 -11.35 5.52 -5.92
CA SER A 255 -10.41 5.85 -7.00
C SER A 255 -10.50 7.33 -7.38
N TRP A 256 -11.72 7.86 -7.46
CA TRP A 256 -11.93 9.28 -7.71
C TRP A 256 -11.30 10.16 -6.62
N HIS A 257 -11.53 9.86 -5.34
CA HIS A 257 -10.94 10.62 -4.23
C HIS A 257 -9.42 10.57 -4.22
N ALA A 258 -8.83 9.40 -4.50
CA ALA A 258 -7.37 9.24 -4.57
C ALA A 258 -6.78 10.06 -5.74
N LEU A 259 -7.38 9.99 -6.92
CA LEU A 259 -6.96 10.74 -8.10
C LEU A 259 -7.16 12.25 -7.93
N ASP A 260 -8.25 12.67 -7.28
CA ASP A 260 -8.51 14.07 -6.95
C ASP A 260 -7.45 14.63 -5.99
N ALA A 261 -7.08 13.89 -4.94
CA ALA A 261 -6.03 14.28 -4.01
C ALA A 261 -4.66 14.39 -4.71
N VAL A 262 -4.35 13.44 -5.61
CA VAL A 262 -3.13 13.46 -6.41
C VAL A 262 -3.10 14.66 -7.35
N LEU A 263 -4.19 14.96 -8.05
CA LEU A 263 -4.26 16.10 -8.97
C LEU A 263 -4.18 17.45 -8.24
N ARG A 264 -4.79 17.58 -7.06
CA ARG A 264 -4.69 18.80 -6.24
C ARG A 264 -3.28 19.02 -5.67
N GLY A 265 -2.55 17.94 -5.32
CA GLY A 265 -1.20 18.02 -4.75
C GLY A 265 -0.08 18.24 -5.76
N ARG A 266 -0.37 18.15 -7.07
CA ARG A 266 0.65 18.02 -8.12
C ARG A 266 0.83 19.22 -9.05
N HIS A 267 0.41 20.41 -8.70
CA HIS A 267 0.58 21.60 -9.57
C HIS A 267 2.03 21.92 -10.00
N ALA A 268 3.04 21.13 -9.60
CA ALA A 268 4.44 21.47 -9.82
C ALA A 268 5.37 20.43 -10.47
N GLN A 269 4.96 19.16 -10.71
CA GLN A 269 5.98 18.12 -11.00
C GLN A 269 5.69 17.09 -12.12
N HIS A 270 4.63 17.21 -12.94
CA HIS A 270 4.36 16.20 -13.99
C HIS A 270 4.34 16.76 -15.40
N SER A 271 4.77 15.88 -16.35
CA SER A 271 4.58 16.12 -17.78
C SER A 271 3.08 16.26 -18.09
N HIS A 272 2.76 17.07 -19.10
CA HIS A 272 1.39 17.31 -19.56
C HIS A 272 0.61 16.01 -19.81
N ASP A 273 1.25 14.99 -20.38
CA ASP A 273 0.65 13.67 -20.65
C ASP A 273 0.23 12.91 -19.39
N GLY A 274 1.06 12.92 -18.34
CA GLY A 274 0.74 12.25 -17.07
C GLY A 274 -0.47 12.87 -16.38
N THR A 275 -0.58 14.20 -16.41
CA THR A 275 -1.72 14.93 -15.83
C THR A 275 -3.01 14.64 -16.61
N THR A 276 -2.94 14.58 -17.95
CA THR A 276 -4.08 14.27 -18.81
C THR A 276 -4.60 12.85 -18.57
N ARG A 277 -3.72 11.84 -18.48
CA ARG A 277 -4.11 10.45 -18.17
C ARG A 277 -4.80 10.34 -16.80
N LEU A 278 -4.28 10.99 -15.78
CA LEU A 278 -4.89 11.01 -14.45
C LEU A 278 -6.27 11.69 -14.45
N ALA A 279 -6.44 12.78 -15.20
CA ALA A 279 -7.71 13.47 -15.35
C ALA A 279 -8.75 12.58 -16.07
N VAL A 280 -8.35 11.85 -17.11
CA VAL A 280 -9.21 10.87 -17.81
C VAL A 280 -9.60 9.76 -16.85
N SER A 281 -8.65 9.17 -16.11
CA SER A 281 -8.93 8.10 -15.12
C SER A 281 -9.87 8.59 -14.01
N LYS A 282 -9.73 9.83 -13.54
CA LYS A 282 -10.66 10.44 -12.58
C LYS A 282 -12.06 10.61 -13.17
N SER A 283 -12.18 11.05 -14.44
CA SER A 283 -13.45 11.18 -15.14
C SER A 283 -14.15 9.82 -15.31
N THR A 284 -13.40 8.78 -15.67
CA THR A 284 -13.90 7.40 -15.77
C THR A 284 -14.44 6.92 -14.41
N ALA A 285 -13.66 7.08 -13.35
CA ALA A 285 -14.08 6.71 -12.00
C ALA A 285 -15.34 7.47 -11.55
N ALA A 286 -15.47 8.75 -11.93
CA ALA A 286 -16.69 9.53 -11.65
C ALA A 286 -17.93 8.96 -12.39
N THR A 287 -17.76 8.57 -13.65
CA THR A 287 -18.84 7.98 -14.46
C THR A 287 -19.29 6.65 -13.91
N GLU A 288 -18.36 5.78 -13.54
CA GLU A 288 -18.63 4.48 -12.94
C GLU A 288 -19.33 4.62 -11.57
N ALA A 289 -18.88 5.54 -10.72
CA ALA A 289 -19.50 5.82 -9.44
C ALA A 289 -20.95 6.32 -9.60
N LYS A 290 -21.19 7.24 -10.53
CA LYS A 290 -22.55 7.73 -10.83
C LYS A 290 -23.46 6.63 -11.37
N ALA A 291 -22.94 5.72 -12.18
CA ALA A 291 -23.69 4.58 -12.73
C ALA A 291 -24.04 3.54 -11.65
N ALA A 292 -23.19 3.31 -10.66
CA ALA A 292 -23.40 2.34 -9.57
C ALA A 292 -24.37 2.85 -8.46
N LEU A 293 -24.49 4.16 -8.28
CA LEU A 293 -25.25 4.76 -7.18
C LEU A 293 -26.74 4.38 -7.16
N PRO A 294 -27.49 4.36 -8.25
CA PRO A 294 -28.91 3.99 -8.22
C PRO A 294 -29.16 2.58 -7.68
N ALA A 295 -28.31 1.61 -8.07
CA ALA A 295 -28.41 0.22 -7.61
C ALA A 295 -28.14 0.12 -6.09
N LEU A 296 -27.14 0.83 -5.57
CA LEU A 296 -26.88 0.89 -4.13
C LEU A 296 -28.07 1.52 -3.38
N ASN A 297 -28.58 2.65 -3.84
CA ASN A 297 -29.72 3.31 -3.21
C ASN A 297 -30.96 2.39 -3.18
N ALA A 298 -31.22 1.64 -4.25
CA ALA A 298 -32.28 0.65 -4.29
C ALA A 298 -32.06 -0.49 -3.27
N ALA A 299 -30.84 -0.97 -3.10
CA ALA A 299 -30.51 -1.98 -2.11
C ALA A 299 -30.66 -1.45 -0.66
N ILE A 300 -30.24 -0.20 -0.42
CA ILE A 300 -30.42 0.49 0.88
C ILE A 300 -31.93 0.57 1.24
N GLU A 301 -32.78 1.01 0.32
CA GLU A 301 -34.22 1.14 0.60
C GLU A 301 -34.90 -0.22 0.84
N LYS A 302 -34.50 -1.26 0.13
CA LYS A 302 -34.97 -2.63 0.37
C LYS A 302 -34.68 -3.10 1.81
N ILE A 303 -33.49 -2.80 2.33
CA ILE A 303 -33.10 -3.18 3.70
C ILE A 303 -33.78 -2.25 4.70
N ARG A 304 -33.78 -0.94 4.46
CA ARG A 304 -34.39 0.08 5.31
C ARG A 304 -35.84 -0.21 5.62
N ALA A 305 -36.60 -0.72 4.65
CA ALA A 305 -37.99 -1.10 4.83
C ALA A 305 -38.20 -2.17 5.93
N HIS A 306 -37.18 -3.01 6.19
CA HIS A 306 -37.23 -4.11 7.18
C HIS A 306 -36.54 -3.79 8.49
N LEU A 307 -35.84 -2.63 8.59
CA LEU A 307 -35.20 -2.20 9.83
C LEU A 307 -36.23 -1.64 10.85
N PRO A 308 -35.97 -1.85 12.15
CA PRO A 308 -36.67 -1.13 13.20
C PRO A 308 -36.59 0.38 12.99
N ILE A 309 -37.68 1.12 13.29
CA ILE A 309 -37.78 2.58 13.05
C ILE A 309 -36.59 3.33 13.64
N ARG A 310 -36.11 2.93 14.83
CA ARG A 310 -34.94 3.52 15.51
C ARG A 310 -33.63 3.39 14.76
N LEU A 311 -33.51 2.47 13.80
CA LEU A 311 -32.29 2.22 13.03
C LEU A 311 -32.35 2.74 11.59
N ARG A 312 -33.55 3.13 11.12
CA ARG A 312 -33.74 3.60 9.73
C ARG A 312 -32.95 4.86 9.38
N HIS A 313 -32.71 5.73 10.38
CA HIS A 313 -31.90 6.95 10.15
C HIS A 313 -30.43 6.67 9.85
N ARG A 314 -29.90 5.49 10.23
CA ARG A 314 -28.52 5.08 9.96
C ARG A 314 -28.31 4.64 8.52
N MET A 315 -29.39 4.29 7.82
CA MET A 315 -29.37 3.91 6.41
C MET A 315 -30.12 4.93 5.59
N HIS A 316 -29.41 5.68 4.76
CA HIS A 316 -29.99 6.73 3.92
C HIS A 316 -29.45 6.62 2.49
N ALA A 317 -30.28 6.96 1.52
CA ALA A 317 -29.87 7.07 0.14
C ALA A 317 -28.89 8.23 -0.03
N ILE A 318 -27.90 8.04 -0.87
CA ILE A 318 -26.90 9.07 -1.20
C ILE A 318 -27.45 9.92 -2.33
N ASN A 319 -27.45 11.25 -2.16
CA ASN A 319 -27.80 12.18 -3.21
C ASN A 319 -26.69 12.20 -4.29
N MET A 320 -27.08 12.21 -5.57
CA MET A 320 -26.14 12.26 -6.70
C MET A 320 -25.22 13.47 -6.63
N ASP A 321 -25.73 14.64 -6.24
CA ASP A 321 -24.96 15.89 -6.16
C ASP A 321 -23.93 15.86 -5.01
N ALA A 322 -24.21 15.06 -3.99
CA ALA A 322 -23.35 14.90 -2.82
C ALA A 322 -22.40 13.68 -2.94
N LEU A 323 -22.47 12.90 -4.01
CA LEU A 323 -21.76 11.61 -4.15
C LEU A 323 -20.28 11.70 -3.79
N PHE A 324 -19.60 12.73 -4.24
CA PHE A 324 -18.15 12.90 -4.08
C PHE A 324 -17.72 13.61 -2.78
N ILE A 325 -18.62 13.77 -1.82
CA ILE A 325 -18.29 14.27 -0.48
C ILE A 325 -17.56 13.14 0.30
N PRO A 326 -16.43 13.42 0.98
CA PRO A 326 -15.66 12.41 1.72
C PRO A 326 -16.47 11.57 2.72
N ALA A 327 -17.50 12.18 3.35
CA ALA A 327 -18.38 11.49 4.26
C ALA A 327 -19.13 10.31 3.59
N ASN A 328 -19.51 10.44 2.31
CA ASN A 328 -20.15 9.36 1.57
C ASN A 328 -19.24 8.21 1.23
N LEU A 329 -17.94 8.46 0.99
CA LEU A 329 -16.94 7.38 0.87
C LEU A 329 -16.87 6.57 2.17
N THR A 330 -16.86 7.23 3.32
CA THR A 330 -16.86 6.58 4.65
C THR A 330 -18.15 5.80 4.89
N TYR A 331 -19.29 6.37 4.53
CA TYR A 331 -20.60 5.71 4.64
C TYR A 331 -20.69 4.44 3.78
N VAL A 332 -20.33 4.53 2.50
CA VAL A 332 -20.32 3.36 1.59
C VAL A 332 -19.34 2.29 2.09
N ARG A 333 -18.19 2.69 2.62
CA ARG A 333 -17.25 1.79 3.27
C ARG A 333 -17.86 1.07 4.48
N GLY A 334 -18.67 1.76 5.29
CA GLY A 334 -19.40 1.17 6.39
C GLY A 334 -20.40 0.10 5.94
N LEU A 335 -21.07 0.31 4.80
CA LEU A 335 -22.01 -0.67 4.23
C LEU A 335 -21.33 -1.96 3.77
N LEU A 336 -20.05 -1.91 3.36
CA LEU A 336 -19.27 -3.09 3.00
C LEU A 336 -19.03 -4.03 4.18
N SER A 337 -18.92 -3.47 5.37
CA SER A 337 -18.62 -4.20 6.60
C SER A 337 -19.87 -4.78 7.28
N CYS A 338 -21.08 -4.48 6.76
CA CYS A 338 -22.35 -4.86 7.39
C CYS A 338 -22.67 -6.36 7.34
N ALA A 339 -21.98 -7.15 6.55
CA ALA A 339 -22.29 -8.58 6.42
C ALA A 339 -21.90 -9.41 7.66
N ASP A 340 -20.87 -8.98 8.44
CA ASP A 340 -20.36 -9.71 9.61
C ASP A 340 -19.98 -8.79 10.80
N ALA A 341 -20.15 -7.48 10.69
CA ALA A 341 -19.57 -6.51 11.62
C ALA A 341 -20.61 -5.60 12.30
N GLU A 342 -21.83 -6.09 12.55
CA GLU A 342 -22.85 -5.28 13.28
C GLU A 342 -22.37 -4.79 14.65
N GLU A 343 -21.27 -5.35 15.19
CA GLU A 343 -20.74 -5.03 16.52
C GLU A 343 -19.41 -4.26 16.50
N GLU A 344 -18.80 -4.05 15.33
CA GLU A 344 -17.46 -3.45 15.29
C GLU A 344 -17.53 -1.91 15.38
N PRO A 345 -16.89 -1.28 16.39
CA PRO A 345 -17.01 0.15 16.66
C PRO A 345 -16.66 1.05 15.47
N TRP A 346 -15.66 0.67 14.66
CA TRP A 346 -15.23 1.47 13.51
C TRP A 346 -16.19 1.45 12.32
N VAL A 347 -17.16 0.54 12.30
CA VAL A 347 -18.21 0.50 11.25
C VAL A 347 -19.21 1.61 11.46
N VAL A 348 -19.55 1.87 12.72
CA VAL A 348 -20.56 2.85 13.12
C VAL A 348 -19.97 4.23 13.45
N ASP A 349 -18.70 4.30 13.85
CA ASP A 349 -18.03 5.55 14.22
C ASP A 349 -16.97 5.94 13.18
N SER A 350 -17.30 6.98 12.39
CA SER A 350 -16.40 7.53 11.37
C SER A 350 -15.15 8.21 11.96
N PHE A 351 -15.22 8.75 13.18
CA PHE A 351 -14.08 9.35 13.87
C PHE A 351 -13.09 8.26 14.27
N LEU A 352 -13.59 7.13 14.80
CA LEU A 352 -12.73 5.98 15.12
C LEU A 352 -12.10 5.39 13.85
N ALA A 353 -12.87 5.22 12.77
CA ALA A 353 -12.35 4.74 11.49
C ALA A 353 -11.24 5.65 10.95
N ALA A 354 -11.42 6.96 10.98
CA ALA A 354 -10.42 7.95 10.56
C ALA A 354 -9.19 7.96 11.49
N ALA A 355 -9.40 7.79 12.79
CA ALA A 355 -8.32 7.68 13.76
C ALA A 355 -7.47 6.42 13.53
N MET A 356 -8.11 5.29 13.21
CA MET A 356 -7.40 4.05 12.84
C MET A 356 -6.51 4.23 11.60
N ASP A 357 -7.01 4.89 10.56
CA ASP A 357 -6.23 5.16 9.35
C ASP A 357 -5.06 6.14 9.64
N THR A 358 -5.27 7.12 10.53
CA THR A 358 -4.23 8.06 10.98
C THR A 358 -3.14 7.36 11.78
N VAL A 359 -3.50 6.52 12.75
CA VAL A 359 -2.54 5.75 13.57
C VAL A 359 -1.77 4.75 12.69
N ASP A 360 -2.43 4.07 11.75
CA ASP A 360 -1.77 3.17 10.81
C ASP A 360 -0.73 3.91 9.97
N LEU A 361 -1.05 5.11 9.48
CA LEU A 361 -0.08 5.95 8.76
C LEU A 361 1.09 6.39 9.65
N ILE A 362 0.85 6.82 10.89
CA ILE A 362 1.91 7.18 11.83
C ILE A 362 2.84 5.99 12.08
N ASN A 363 2.29 4.78 12.27
CA ASN A 363 3.09 3.57 12.41
C ASN A 363 3.99 3.33 11.17
N ARG A 364 3.47 3.59 9.95
CA ARG A 364 4.28 3.46 8.72
C ARG A 364 5.36 4.53 8.62
N LEU A 365 5.08 5.75 9.08
CA LEU A 365 6.08 6.83 9.16
C LEU A 365 7.22 6.47 10.12
N ASP A 366 6.89 5.88 11.27
CA ASP A 366 7.87 5.43 12.26
C ASP A 366 8.73 4.27 11.75
N GLU A 367 8.12 3.30 11.06
CA GLU A 367 8.85 2.23 10.40
C GLU A 367 9.82 2.75 9.33
N GLU A 368 9.36 3.68 8.51
CA GLU A 368 10.19 4.27 7.46
C GLU A 368 11.38 5.03 8.05
N GLN A 369 11.15 5.82 9.10
CA GLN A 369 12.22 6.53 9.78
C GLN A 369 13.28 5.57 10.33
N LYS A 370 12.86 4.52 11.04
CA LYS A 370 13.77 3.51 11.60
C LYS A 370 14.58 2.82 10.51
N ARG A 371 13.92 2.51 9.38
CA ARG A 371 14.56 1.86 8.24
C ARG A 371 15.60 2.75 7.59
N ILE A 372 15.29 4.02 7.34
CA ILE A 372 16.26 4.98 6.77
C ILE A 372 17.48 5.11 7.69
N ILE A 373 17.28 5.22 9.00
CA ILE A 373 18.37 5.28 9.98
C ILE A 373 19.25 4.02 9.89
N GLN A 374 18.65 2.84 9.80
CA GLN A 374 19.40 1.59 9.67
C GLN A 374 20.15 1.50 8.35
N GLU A 375 19.56 1.95 7.26
CA GLU A 375 20.19 1.98 5.93
C GLU A 375 21.38 2.94 5.90
N VAL A 376 21.25 4.12 6.52
CA VAL A 376 22.38 5.07 6.67
C VAL A 376 23.50 4.45 7.51
N ALA A 377 23.17 3.79 8.62
CA ALA A 377 24.17 3.09 9.44
C ALA A 377 24.90 1.99 8.65
N ASN A 378 24.16 1.20 7.87
CA ASN A 378 24.75 0.15 7.04
C ASN A 378 25.68 0.72 5.95
N ILE A 379 25.31 1.85 5.32
CA ILE A 379 26.16 2.55 4.35
C ILE A 379 27.42 3.08 5.02
N THR A 380 27.32 3.63 6.22
CA THR A 380 28.48 4.12 6.98
C THR A 380 29.43 2.98 7.32
N ILE A 381 28.93 1.85 7.82
CA ILE A 381 29.74 0.65 8.11
C ILE A 381 30.43 0.14 6.85
N TRP A 382 29.69 0.07 5.74
CA TRP A 382 30.29 -0.36 4.46
C TRP A 382 31.42 0.59 4.01
N PHE A 383 31.22 1.89 4.15
CA PHE A 383 32.22 2.91 3.76
C PHE A 383 33.49 2.79 4.61
N THR A 384 33.36 2.63 5.93
CA THR A 384 34.53 2.43 6.82
C THR A 384 35.24 1.14 6.48
N THR A 385 34.54 0.03 6.27
CA THR A 385 35.15 -1.25 5.91
C THR A 385 35.91 -1.17 4.58
N VAL A 386 35.37 -0.48 3.57
CA VAL A 386 36.06 -0.28 2.28
C VAL A 386 37.29 0.61 2.46
N GLN A 387 37.17 1.66 3.28
CA GLN A 387 38.28 2.56 3.57
C GLN A 387 39.42 1.82 4.28
N ASP A 388 39.11 1.02 5.29
CA ASP A 388 40.11 0.23 6.02
C ASP A 388 40.82 -0.78 5.09
N SER A 389 40.07 -1.49 4.23
CA SER A 389 40.64 -2.41 3.25
C SER A 389 41.53 -1.71 2.20
N LEU A 390 41.21 -0.46 1.85
CA LEU A 390 42.05 0.33 0.96
C LEU A 390 43.36 0.76 1.66
N TRP A 391 43.29 1.17 2.92
CA TRP A 391 44.51 1.50 3.69
C TRP A 391 45.38 0.29 3.91
N GLU A 392 44.83 -0.86 4.30
CA GLU A 392 45.59 -2.12 4.39
C GLU A 392 46.28 -2.47 3.05
N SER A 393 45.60 -2.27 1.93
CA SER A 393 46.18 -2.49 0.60
C SER A 393 47.30 -1.51 0.27
N PHE A 394 47.21 -0.25 0.72
CA PHE A 394 48.22 0.77 0.57
C PHE A 394 49.47 0.46 1.40
N ASP A 395 49.31 -0.01 2.63
CA ASP A 395 50.41 -0.37 3.52
C ASP A 395 51.21 -1.58 2.96
N ILE A 396 50.50 -2.58 2.40
CA ILE A 396 51.12 -3.72 1.73
C ILE A 396 51.96 -3.28 0.50
N PHE A 397 51.50 -2.26 -0.25
CA PHE A 397 52.27 -1.72 -1.38
C PHE A 397 53.53 -0.99 -0.94
N ASN A 398 53.47 -0.23 0.15
CA ASN A 398 54.63 0.51 0.67
C ASN A 398 55.67 -0.42 1.32
N ASP A 399 55.24 -1.52 1.97
CA ASP A 399 56.14 -2.52 2.53
C ASP A 399 56.81 -3.41 1.45
N ALA A 400 56.25 -3.51 0.25
CA ALA A 400 56.79 -4.25 -0.86
C ALA A 400 57.86 -3.47 -1.63
N GLU A 401 57.96 -2.15 -1.48
CA GLU A 401 58.97 -1.27 -2.07
C GLU A 401 60.16 -0.94 -1.12
N SER A 402 60.09 -1.39 0.15
CA SER A 402 61.17 -1.28 1.14
C SER A 402 61.97 -2.58 1.25
#